data_a8d52db376df46624fbdd3cdfaead120
#
_entry.id   a8d52db376df46624fbdd3cdfaead120
#
_cell.length_a   1.000
_cell.length_b   1.000
_cell.length_c   1.000
_cell.angle_alpha   90.00
_cell.angle_beta   90.00
_cell.angle_gamma   90.00
#
_symmetry.space_group_name_H-M   'P 1'
#
loop_
_entity.id
_entity.type
_entity.pdbx_description
1 polymer ?
#
loop_
_entity_poly.entity_id
_entity_poly.type
_entity_poly.pdbx_seq_one_letter_code
_entity_poly.pdbx_strand_id
1 'polypeptide(L)'
;IKNEQNFQLEILGGIFVVVLMYLFPTRNLEKIALYIVIFAVLVIELINTIFERVVDMLKPRVHPYAQLVKDIMAAAVLLSSIGAVIVGVIIFYPYIKDLFLQGA
;
A
#
# COMPACT_ATOMS: atom_id res chain seq x y z
N ILE A 1 18.18 -4.67 -1.62
CA ILE A 1 18.10 -3.26 -1.66
C ILE A 1 16.76 -2.77 -1.12
N LYS A 2 16.76 -1.58 -0.57
CA LYS A 2 15.63 -1.08 0.22
C LYS A 2 14.29 -1.10 -0.55
N ASN A 3 14.30 -0.69 -1.82
CA ASN A 3 13.07 -0.63 -2.60
C ASN A 3 12.48 -2.03 -2.84
N GLU A 4 13.35 -3.00 -3.11
CA GLU A 4 12.90 -4.37 -3.29
C GLU A 4 12.36 -4.96 -2.00
N GLN A 5 13.02 -4.68 -0.87
CA GLN A 5 12.56 -5.14 0.44
C GLN A 5 11.21 -4.53 0.79
N ASN A 6 11.03 -3.23 0.52
CA ASN A 6 9.76 -2.57 0.78
C ASN A 6 8.64 -3.16 -0.06
N PHE A 7 8.92 -3.45 -1.33
CA PHE A 7 7.93 -4.04 -2.21
C PHE A 7 7.55 -5.43 -1.74
N GLN A 8 8.53 -6.23 -1.32
CA GLN A 8 8.28 -7.57 -0.78
C GLN A 8 7.43 -7.50 0.49
N LEU A 9 7.72 -6.56 1.38
CA LEU A 9 6.93 -6.37 2.60
C LEU A 9 5.50 -5.97 2.27
N GLU A 10 5.30 -5.15 1.25
CA GLU A 10 3.96 -4.74 0.84
C GLU A 10 3.19 -5.90 0.22
N ILE A 11 3.86 -6.74 -0.56
CA ILE A 11 3.22 -7.95 -1.10
C ILE A 11 2.80 -8.87 0.05
N LEU A 12 3.67 -9.07 1.04
CA LEU A 12 3.34 -9.89 2.20
C LEU A 12 2.17 -9.30 2.97
N GLY A 13 2.17 -7.97 3.15
CA GLY A 13 1.04 -7.29 3.79
C GLY A 13 -0.26 -7.49 3.03
N GLY A 14 -0.18 -7.41 1.70
CA GLY A 14 -1.34 -7.66 0.85
C GLY A 14 -1.87 -9.07 0.98
N ILE A 15 -0.97 -10.05 0.99
CA ILE A 15 -1.34 -11.45 1.19
C ILE A 15 -2.00 -11.64 2.56
N PHE A 16 -1.43 -11.02 3.59
CA PHE A 16 -2.00 -11.08 4.94
C PHE A 16 -3.44 -10.54 4.95
N VAL A 17 -3.67 -9.41 4.30
CA VAL A 17 -5.00 -8.81 4.21
C VAL A 17 -5.96 -9.73 3.46
N VAL A 18 -5.51 -10.35 2.36
CA VAL A 18 -6.34 -11.29 1.61
C VAL A 18 -6.72 -12.49 2.48
N VAL A 19 -5.78 -13.00 3.26
CA VAL A 19 -6.07 -14.11 4.18
C VAL A 19 -7.13 -13.69 5.20
N LEU A 20 -6.97 -12.50 5.79
CA LEU A 20 -7.97 -12.00 6.74
C LEU A 20 -9.34 -11.83 6.09
N MET A 21 -9.35 -11.37 4.84
CA MET A 21 -10.57 -11.16 4.08
C MET A 21 -11.41 -12.44 3.97
N TYR A 22 -10.76 -13.58 3.85
CA TYR A 22 -11.46 -14.86 3.74
C TYR A 22 -11.66 -15.56 5.08
N LEU A 23 -10.89 -15.18 6.11
CA LEU A 23 -11.13 -15.69 7.47
C LEU A 23 -12.32 -15.03 8.13
N PHE A 24 -12.57 -13.76 7.84
CA PHE A 24 -13.73 -13.05 8.33
C PHE A 24 -14.84 -13.06 7.29
N PRO A 25 -16.13 -12.95 7.71
CA PRO A 25 -17.25 -12.98 6.76
C PRO A 25 -17.44 -11.60 6.10
N THR A 26 -16.42 -11.17 5.35
CA THR A 26 -16.49 -9.90 4.64
C THR A 26 -17.45 -10.00 3.46
N ARG A 27 -18.14 -8.89 3.18
CA ARG A 27 -19.05 -8.81 2.05
C ARG A 27 -18.26 -8.61 0.76
N ASN A 28 -18.90 -8.91 -0.38
CA ASN A 28 -18.25 -8.78 -1.69
C ASN A 28 -17.78 -7.36 -1.94
N LEU A 29 -18.56 -6.35 -1.56
CA LEU A 29 -18.14 -4.96 -1.73
C LEU A 29 -16.89 -4.65 -0.91
N GLU A 30 -16.79 -5.23 0.28
CA GLU A 30 -15.60 -5.04 1.12
C GLU A 30 -14.38 -5.69 0.51
N LYS A 31 -14.56 -6.88 -0.07
CA LYS A 31 -13.46 -7.56 -0.77
C LYS A 31 -12.99 -6.75 -1.98
N ILE A 32 -13.92 -6.20 -2.74
CA ILE A 32 -13.58 -5.37 -3.89
C ILE A 32 -12.78 -4.14 -3.44
N ALA A 33 -13.23 -3.48 -2.39
CA ALA A 33 -12.53 -2.31 -1.88
C ALA A 33 -11.11 -2.65 -1.44
N LEU A 34 -10.94 -3.77 -0.74
CA LEU A 34 -9.63 -4.19 -0.27
C LEU A 34 -8.70 -4.55 -1.43
N TYR A 35 -9.22 -5.26 -2.44
CA TYR A 35 -8.40 -5.56 -3.63
C TYR A 35 -7.96 -4.30 -4.35
N ILE A 36 -8.88 -3.35 -4.53
CA ILE A 36 -8.55 -2.09 -5.20
C ILE A 36 -7.44 -1.37 -4.45
N VAL A 37 -7.55 -1.30 -3.14
CA VAL A 37 -6.57 -0.61 -2.30
C VAL A 37 -5.21 -1.29 -2.39
N ILE A 38 -5.18 -2.62 -2.30
CA ILE A 38 -3.94 -3.40 -2.37
C ILE A 38 -3.25 -3.15 -3.72
N PHE A 39 -3.99 -3.29 -4.81
CA PHE A 39 -3.39 -3.09 -6.13
C PHE A 39 -2.97 -1.65 -6.36
N ALA A 40 -3.73 -0.68 -5.84
CA ALA A 40 -3.37 0.72 -5.98
C ALA A 40 -2.02 1.02 -5.30
N VAL A 41 -1.82 0.50 -4.09
CA VAL A 41 -0.55 0.70 -3.38
C VAL A 41 0.60 0.05 -4.15
N LEU A 42 0.41 -1.17 -4.63
CA LEU A 42 1.45 -1.86 -5.37
C LEU A 42 1.79 -1.16 -6.68
N VAL A 43 0.78 -0.67 -7.40
CA VAL A 43 1.01 0.06 -8.65
C VAL A 43 1.78 1.35 -8.38
N ILE A 44 1.40 2.09 -7.36
CA ILE A 44 2.09 3.33 -7.02
C ILE A 44 3.55 3.05 -6.62
N GLU A 45 3.79 1.95 -5.90
CA GLU A 45 5.17 1.56 -5.57
C GLU A 45 5.99 1.27 -6.82
N LEU A 46 5.40 0.58 -7.79
CA LEU A 46 6.10 0.31 -9.06
C LEU A 46 6.38 1.60 -9.81
N ILE A 47 5.41 2.50 -9.87
CA ILE A 47 5.60 3.80 -10.52
C ILE A 47 6.71 4.58 -9.83
N ASN A 48 6.71 4.59 -8.50
CA ASN A 48 7.75 5.27 -7.73
C ASN A 48 9.14 4.71 -8.09
N THR A 49 9.26 3.40 -8.17
CA THR A 49 10.54 2.75 -8.53
C THR A 49 10.99 3.18 -9.93
N ILE A 50 10.05 3.23 -10.88
CA ILE A 50 10.37 3.66 -12.24
C ILE A 50 10.87 5.11 -12.24
N PHE A 51 10.18 6.00 -11.54
CA PHE A 51 10.58 7.41 -11.49
C PHE A 51 11.96 7.58 -10.83
N GLU A 52 12.23 6.84 -9.77
CA GLU A 52 13.54 6.91 -9.13
C GLU A 52 14.65 6.49 -10.10
N ARG A 53 14.42 5.42 -10.86
CA ARG A 53 15.41 4.93 -11.84
C ARG A 53 15.60 5.94 -12.96
N VAL A 54 14.52 6.51 -13.46
CA VAL A 54 14.58 7.49 -14.54
C VAL A 54 15.33 8.74 -14.07
N VAL A 55 15.02 9.23 -12.88
CA VAL A 55 15.69 10.41 -12.32
C VAL A 55 17.19 10.15 -12.17
N ASP A 56 17.55 8.99 -11.67
CA ASP A 56 18.97 8.64 -11.50
C ASP A 56 19.70 8.54 -12.82
N MET A 57 19.03 8.05 -13.86
CA MET A 57 19.62 7.97 -15.19
C MET A 57 19.85 9.34 -15.81
N LEU A 58 19.01 10.31 -15.48
CA LEU A 58 19.08 11.65 -16.07
C LEU A 58 20.01 12.60 -15.32
N LYS A 59 20.52 12.19 -14.17
CA LYS A 59 21.51 13.00 -13.45
C LYS A 59 22.79 13.11 -14.28
N PRO A 60 23.50 14.23 -14.24
CA PRO A 60 23.25 15.45 -13.45
C PRO A 60 22.32 16.47 -14.11
N ARG A 61 21.78 16.17 -15.30
CA ARG A 61 20.97 17.13 -16.06
C ARG A 61 19.78 17.65 -15.25
N VAL A 62 19.12 16.76 -14.50
CA VAL A 62 17.94 17.12 -13.70
C VAL A 62 18.28 17.24 -12.22
N HIS A 63 19.58 17.36 -11.89
CA HIS A 63 20.00 17.36 -10.51
C HIS A 63 19.24 18.37 -9.62
N PRO A 64 18.95 19.60 -10.07
CA PRO A 64 18.23 20.54 -9.21
C PRO A 64 16.81 20.07 -8.87
N TYR A 65 16.23 19.21 -9.70
CA TYR A 65 14.85 18.74 -9.53
C TYR A 65 14.77 17.29 -9.06
N ALA A 66 15.89 16.58 -9.02
CA ALA A 66 15.90 15.15 -8.71
C ALA A 66 15.29 14.86 -7.34
N GLN A 67 15.71 15.64 -6.33
CA GLN A 67 15.21 15.43 -4.97
C GLN A 67 13.73 15.80 -4.86
N LEU A 68 13.31 16.86 -5.55
CA LEU A 68 11.91 17.26 -5.55
C LEU A 68 11.02 16.17 -6.11
N VAL A 69 11.40 15.57 -7.25
CA VAL A 69 10.63 14.50 -7.87
C VAL A 69 10.55 13.29 -6.94
N LYS A 70 11.68 12.92 -6.35
CA LYS A 70 11.71 11.78 -5.42
C LYS A 70 10.83 12.05 -4.19
N ASP A 71 10.86 13.26 -3.67
CA ASP A 71 10.04 13.61 -2.51
C ASP A 71 8.54 13.57 -2.82
N ILE A 72 8.15 14.05 -4.00
CA ILE A 72 6.75 14.01 -4.42
C ILE A 72 6.28 12.57 -4.58
N MET A 73 7.10 11.73 -5.19
CA MET A 73 6.75 10.32 -5.34
C MET A 73 6.65 9.61 -4.01
N ALA A 74 7.57 9.90 -3.09
CA ALA A 74 7.52 9.33 -1.74
C ALA A 74 6.25 9.76 -1.02
N ALA A 75 5.83 11.01 -1.20
CA ALA A 75 4.57 11.50 -0.63
C ALA A 75 3.38 10.76 -1.21
N ALA A 76 3.38 10.48 -2.51
CA ALA A 76 2.30 9.74 -3.15
C ALA A 76 2.19 8.33 -2.58
N VAL A 77 3.32 7.65 -2.39
CA VAL A 77 3.36 6.33 -1.78
C VAL A 77 2.81 6.39 -0.36
N LEU A 78 3.26 7.37 0.42
CA LEU A 78 2.82 7.52 1.80
C LEU A 78 1.31 7.77 1.88
N LEU A 79 0.78 8.66 1.05
CA LEU A 79 -0.64 8.97 1.06
C LEU A 79 -1.48 7.76 0.68
N SER A 80 -1.06 7.00 -0.33
CA SER A 80 -1.80 5.82 -0.74
C SER A 80 -1.75 4.74 0.35
N SER A 81 -0.62 4.62 1.04
CA SER A 81 -0.49 3.65 2.13
C SER A 81 -1.37 4.03 3.33
N ILE A 82 -1.42 5.32 3.66
CA ILE A 82 -2.31 5.81 4.71
C ILE A 82 -3.77 5.52 4.35
N GLY A 83 -4.14 5.81 3.09
CA GLY A 83 -5.49 5.51 2.62
C GLY A 83 -5.81 4.02 2.73
N ALA A 84 -4.86 3.16 2.39
CA ALA A 84 -5.03 1.73 2.50
C ALA A 84 -5.27 1.29 3.94
N VAL A 85 -4.50 1.83 4.88
CA VAL A 85 -4.67 1.53 6.30
C VAL A 85 -6.05 1.98 6.79
N ILE A 86 -6.48 3.16 6.39
CA ILE A 86 -7.79 3.68 6.78
C ILE A 86 -8.91 2.76 6.29
N VAL A 87 -8.85 2.35 5.01
CA VAL A 87 -9.86 1.44 4.45
C VAL A 87 -9.84 0.11 5.19
N GLY A 88 -8.65 -0.43 5.44
CA GLY A 88 -8.53 -1.69 6.17
C GLY A 88 -9.11 -1.62 7.57
N VAL A 89 -8.82 -0.54 8.29
CA VAL A 89 -9.35 -0.36 9.64
C VAL A 89 -10.88 -0.26 9.61
N ILE A 90 -11.42 0.52 8.69
CA ILE A 90 -12.87 0.68 8.59
C ILE A 90 -13.55 -0.67 8.31
N ILE A 91 -12.97 -1.47 7.43
CA ILE A 91 -13.57 -2.75 7.05
C ILE A 91 -13.43 -3.78 8.15
N PHE A 92 -12.24 -3.94 8.72
CA PHE A 92 -11.97 -5.03 9.67
C PHE A 92 -12.36 -4.71 11.11
N TYR A 93 -12.47 -3.44 11.47
CA TYR A 93 -12.78 -3.08 12.87
C TYR A 93 -14.03 -3.76 13.40
N PRO A 94 -15.19 -3.75 12.71
CA PRO A 94 -16.38 -4.43 13.22
C PRO A 94 -16.17 -5.91 13.43
N TYR A 95 -15.44 -6.56 12.53
CA TYR A 95 -15.20 -8.01 12.61
C TYR A 95 -14.29 -8.34 13.80
N ILE A 96 -13.27 -7.55 14.01
CA ILE A 96 -12.34 -7.76 15.12
C ILE A 96 -13.04 -7.49 16.44
N LYS A 97 -13.85 -6.43 16.49
CA LYS A 97 -14.64 -6.10 17.68
C LYS A 97 -15.57 -7.23 18.04
N ASP A 98 -16.28 -7.78 17.07
CA ASP A 98 -17.20 -8.90 17.30
C ASP A 98 -16.45 -10.13 17.79
N LEU A 99 -15.26 -10.39 17.24
CA LEU A 99 -14.44 -11.51 17.68
C LEU A 99 -14.07 -11.39 19.15
N PHE A 100 -13.63 -10.20 19.59
CA PHE A 100 -13.29 -9.98 20.99
C PHE A 100 -14.49 -10.06 21.91
N LEU A 101 -15.62 -9.53 21.48
CA LEU A 101 -16.84 -9.59 22.30
C LEU A 101 -17.36 -11.02 22.43
N GLN A 102 -17.29 -11.80 21.37
CA GLN A 102 -17.73 -13.20 21.42
C GLN A 102 -16.75 -14.08 22.18
N GLY A 103 -15.47 -13.74 22.09
CA GLY A 103 -14.44 -14.48 22.80
C GLY A 103 -14.38 -14.22 24.29
N ALA A 104 -15.03 -13.15 24.73
CA ALA A 104 -15.11 -12.82 26.14
C ALA A 104 -16.29 -13.55 26.78
#